data_5620d1220d3ebfef6c49f862e951315b
#
_entry.id   5620d1220d3ebfef6c49f862e951315b
#
_cell.length_a   1.000
_cell.length_b   1.000
_cell.length_c   1.000
_cell.angle_alpha   90.00
_cell.angle_beta   90.00
_cell.angle_gamma   90.00
#
_symmetry.space_group_name_H-M   'P 1'
#
loop_
_entity.id
_entity.type
_entity.pdbx_description
1 polymer ?
#
loop_
_entity_poly.entity_id
_entity_poly.type
_entity_poly.pdbx_seq_one_letter_code
_entity_poly.pdbx_strand_id
1 'polypeptide(L)'
;MSDTNKNVDLGKKDELIKKESAFVDLLSMEINKKIIGQKTMIERLLIGLLGKGHILLEGVPGLAKTLAINSLSNAVKGSFSRIQFTPDLLPADVIGTMIYNMKSGTFSIKQGPVFANFVLADEINRAPAKVQSALLEAMQEKQVTIGDKTFKLTDPFLVMATQNPVEQEGTYPLPEAQVDRFMLKVVVDYPKLEEEQKIINMNLSSKEDKIKPVVTTKQILTAQNLVNEVYMDEKIEKYILDLIFCTRYPEKYNLKNLSPLISFGASPRGSINLALAAKCYAFINHRGYVIPEDVREVITDVLRHRIGLTYEAEAENVTTEDVIKQIVNTVEVP
;
A
#
# COMPACT_ATOMS: atom_id res chain seq x y z
N MET A 1 -27.58 29.25 -12.11
CA MET A 1 -27.21 29.47 -10.70
C MET A 1 -26.58 28.24 -10.01
N SER A 2 -26.66 27.01 -10.57
CA SER A 2 -26.07 25.79 -10.00
C SER A 2 -24.56 25.65 -10.21
N ASP A 3 -24.02 26.09 -11.36
CA ASP A 3 -22.61 25.89 -11.70
C ASP A 3 -21.65 26.85 -10.99
N THR A 4 -22.07 28.07 -10.73
CA THR A 4 -21.27 29.05 -9.98
C THR A 4 -21.07 28.65 -8.51
N ASN A 5 -22.08 28.06 -7.88
CA ASN A 5 -21.96 27.56 -6.50
C ASN A 5 -21.06 26.30 -6.40
N LYS A 6 -21.10 25.40 -7.39
CA LYS A 6 -20.19 24.23 -7.44
C LYS A 6 -18.73 24.66 -7.59
N ASN A 7 -18.45 25.63 -8.48
CA ASN A 7 -17.07 26.09 -8.70
C ASN A 7 -16.49 26.86 -7.49
N VAL A 8 -17.31 27.61 -6.75
CA VAL A 8 -16.88 28.29 -5.53
C VAL A 8 -16.60 27.29 -4.38
N ASP A 9 -17.35 26.19 -4.31
CA ASP A 9 -17.14 25.16 -3.32
C ASP A 9 -15.89 24.32 -3.63
N LEU A 10 -15.63 24.02 -4.89
CA LEU A 10 -14.41 23.34 -5.35
C LEU A 10 -13.14 24.15 -5.05
N GLY A 11 -13.17 25.48 -5.28
CA GLY A 11 -12.02 26.35 -4.97
C GLY A 11 -11.68 26.38 -3.49
N LYS A 12 -12.69 26.46 -2.63
CA LYS A 12 -12.48 26.42 -1.15
C LYS A 12 -11.93 25.08 -0.67
N LYS A 13 -12.42 23.98 -1.26
CA LYS A 13 -11.92 22.62 -0.94
C LYS A 13 -10.48 22.43 -1.40
N ASP A 14 -10.12 22.95 -2.57
CA ASP A 14 -8.75 22.89 -3.08
C ASP A 14 -7.78 23.67 -2.17
N GLU A 15 -8.16 24.86 -1.73
CA GLU A 15 -7.36 25.65 -0.78
C GLU A 15 -7.20 24.94 0.58
N LEU A 16 -8.28 24.32 1.09
CA LEU A 16 -8.23 23.55 2.32
C LEU A 16 -7.28 22.34 2.18
N ILE A 17 -7.38 21.61 1.08
CA ILE A 17 -6.53 20.46 0.82
C ILE A 17 -5.07 20.87 0.67
N LYS A 18 -4.77 21.96 -0.05
CA LYS A 18 -3.42 22.53 -0.14
C LYS A 18 -2.81 22.82 1.22
N LYS A 19 -3.60 23.43 2.09
CA LYS A 19 -3.16 23.77 3.46
C LYS A 19 -2.94 22.52 4.31
N GLU A 20 -3.91 21.63 4.31
CA GLU A 20 -3.90 20.42 5.16
C GLU A 20 -2.96 19.33 4.67
N SER A 21 -2.58 19.32 3.38
CA SER A 21 -1.60 18.40 2.81
C SER A 21 -0.15 18.83 2.96
N ALA A 22 0.12 20.06 3.39
CA ALA A 22 1.49 20.60 3.54
C ALA A 22 2.40 19.75 4.45
N PHE A 23 1.83 18.98 5.38
CA PHE A 23 2.61 18.06 6.21
C PHE A 23 3.26 16.92 5.42
N VAL A 24 2.76 16.59 4.22
CA VAL A 24 3.29 15.53 3.36
C VAL A 24 4.73 15.83 2.95
N ASP A 25 5.01 17.09 2.64
CA ASP A 25 6.37 17.54 2.30
C ASP A 25 7.31 17.41 3.49
N LEU A 26 6.85 17.84 4.67
CA LEU A 26 7.63 17.72 5.91
C LEU A 26 7.91 16.25 6.24
N LEU A 27 6.91 15.39 6.04
CA LEU A 27 7.03 13.96 6.28
C LEU A 27 8.02 13.31 5.29
N SER A 28 7.91 13.65 4.02
CA SER A 28 8.82 13.19 2.97
C SER A 28 10.26 13.67 3.20
N MET A 29 10.43 14.93 3.57
CA MET A 29 11.75 15.50 3.92
C MET A 29 12.39 14.77 5.11
N GLU A 30 11.60 14.46 6.13
CA GLU A 30 12.10 13.79 7.33
C GLU A 30 12.50 12.33 7.02
N ILE A 31 11.70 11.61 6.24
CA ILE A 31 12.00 10.24 5.82
C ILE A 31 13.26 10.20 4.93
N ASN A 32 13.40 11.16 4.02
CA ASN A 32 14.54 11.26 3.10
C ASN A 32 15.88 11.55 3.79
N LYS A 33 15.91 11.91 5.06
CA LYS A 33 17.16 11.99 5.85
C LYS A 33 17.82 10.61 6.03
N LYS A 34 17.02 9.54 6.04
CA LYS A 34 17.52 8.17 6.23
C LYS A 34 17.43 7.32 4.97
N ILE A 35 16.51 7.66 4.06
CA ILE A 35 16.28 6.89 2.84
C ILE A 35 16.72 7.72 1.65
N ILE A 36 17.74 7.24 0.97
CA ILE A 36 18.23 7.84 -0.25
C ILE A 36 17.63 7.07 -1.43
N GLY A 37 17.10 7.80 -2.41
CA GLY A 37 16.35 7.20 -3.49
C GLY A 37 14.99 6.66 -3.02
N GLN A 38 14.48 5.62 -3.68
CA GLN A 38 13.24 4.94 -3.31
C GLN A 38 12.03 5.89 -3.18
N LYS A 39 12.00 6.97 -3.98
CA LYS A 39 10.94 7.98 -3.92
C LYS A 39 9.56 7.35 -4.13
N THR A 40 9.43 6.48 -5.13
CA THR A 40 8.18 5.76 -5.42
C THR A 40 7.71 4.95 -4.23
N MET A 41 8.60 4.19 -3.57
CA MET A 41 8.23 3.42 -2.37
C MET A 41 7.68 4.31 -1.26
N ILE A 42 8.31 5.47 -0.99
CA ILE A 42 7.84 6.42 0.03
C ILE A 42 6.47 6.98 -0.34
N GLU A 43 6.28 7.40 -1.59
CA GLU A 43 4.97 7.88 -2.07
C GLU A 43 3.88 6.81 -1.94
N ARG A 44 4.16 5.57 -2.30
CA ARG A 44 3.20 4.45 -2.16
C ARG A 44 2.89 4.15 -0.70
N LEU A 45 3.87 4.27 0.22
CA LEU A 45 3.62 4.17 1.67
C LEU A 45 2.66 5.26 2.16
N LEU A 46 2.82 6.49 1.66
CA LEU A 46 1.91 7.60 1.97
C LEU A 46 0.52 7.37 1.40
N ILE A 47 0.40 6.86 0.17
CA ILE A 47 -0.88 6.48 -0.44
C ILE A 47 -1.58 5.42 0.41
N GLY A 48 -0.88 4.36 0.81
CA GLY A 48 -1.45 3.32 1.67
C GLY A 48 -1.89 3.86 3.03
N LEU A 49 -1.10 4.73 3.66
CA LEU A 49 -1.45 5.35 4.92
C LEU A 49 -2.69 6.25 4.79
N LEU A 50 -2.73 7.11 3.79
CA LEU A 50 -3.84 8.06 3.55
C LEU A 50 -5.10 7.36 3.05
N GLY A 51 -4.95 6.34 2.21
CA GLY A 51 -6.05 5.53 1.68
C GLY A 51 -6.57 4.45 2.64
N LYS A 52 -6.05 4.36 3.88
CA LYS A 52 -6.39 3.29 4.84
C LYS A 52 -6.19 1.88 4.26
N GLY A 53 -5.28 1.76 3.29
CA GLY A 53 -4.93 0.53 2.61
C GLY A 53 -3.65 -0.09 3.17
N HIS A 54 -3.33 -1.30 2.72
CA HIS A 54 -2.12 -2.02 3.08
C HIS A 54 -1.27 -2.26 1.83
N ILE A 55 0.02 -2.48 2.00
CA ILE A 55 0.98 -2.50 0.90
C ILE A 55 1.78 -3.80 0.93
N LEU A 56 1.92 -4.42 -0.22
CA LEU A 56 2.85 -5.52 -0.46
C LEU A 56 4.06 -4.98 -1.21
N LEU A 57 5.24 -5.08 -0.62
CA LEU A 57 6.51 -4.76 -1.27
C LEU A 57 7.19 -6.03 -1.78
N GLU A 58 7.50 -6.04 -3.05
CA GLU A 58 8.29 -7.09 -3.67
C GLU A 58 9.66 -6.56 -4.05
N GLY A 59 10.71 -7.28 -3.71
CA GLY A 59 12.07 -6.89 -4.04
C GLY A 59 13.10 -7.66 -3.22
N VAL A 60 14.33 -7.66 -3.68
CA VAL A 60 15.46 -8.35 -3.03
C VAL A 60 15.74 -7.79 -1.62
N PRO A 61 16.41 -8.54 -0.75
CA PRO A 61 16.87 -8.03 0.54
C PRO A 61 17.80 -6.82 0.39
N GLY A 62 17.87 -5.98 1.43
CA GLY A 62 18.81 -4.85 1.46
C GLY A 62 18.31 -3.53 0.85
N LEU A 63 17.11 -3.48 0.28
CA LEU A 63 16.55 -2.28 -0.37
C LEU A 63 15.82 -1.32 0.61
N ALA A 64 16.28 -1.23 1.86
CA ALA A 64 15.77 -0.31 2.87
C ALA A 64 14.26 -0.44 3.21
N LYS A 65 13.59 -1.55 2.87
CA LYS A 65 12.15 -1.77 3.13
C LYS A 65 11.79 -1.59 4.60
N THR A 66 12.53 -2.26 5.51
CA THR A 66 12.35 -2.12 6.97
C THR A 66 12.61 -0.69 7.45
N LEU A 67 13.64 -0.05 6.87
CA LEU A 67 14.00 1.32 7.22
C LEU A 67 12.88 2.30 6.84
N ALA A 68 12.21 2.08 5.70
CA ALA A 68 11.16 2.96 5.21
C ALA A 68 9.96 3.03 6.16
N ILE A 69 9.40 1.89 6.55
CA ILE A 69 8.22 1.89 7.44
C ILE A 69 8.58 2.34 8.86
N ASN A 70 9.77 1.98 9.35
CA ASN A 70 10.23 2.45 10.66
C ASN A 70 10.43 3.98 10.64
N SER A 71 10.99 4.52 9.56
CA SER A 71 11.15 5.97 9.38
C SER A 71 9.81 6.68 9.34
N LEU A 72 8.84 6.14 8.60
CA LEU A 72 7.47 6.65 8.54
C LEU A 72 6.81 6.64 9.94
N SER A 73 6.91 5.51 10.67
CA SER A 73 6.35 5.38 12.01
C SER A 73 6.92 6.42 12.99
N ASN A 74 8.24 6.63 12.97
CA ASN A 74 8.90 7.62 13.82
C ASN A 74 8.48 9.06 13.44
N ALA A 75 8.36 9.36 12.15
CA ALA A 75 7.96 10.68 11.67
C ALA A 75 6.49 11.02 11.97
N VAL A 76 5.60 10.01 12.06
CA VAL A 76 4.17 10.15 12.42
C VAL A 76 3.92 10.04 13.93
N LYS A 77 4.94 9.76 14.76
CA LYS A 77 4.77 9.48 16.20
C LYS A 77 3.79 8.33 16.46
N GLY A 78 3.82 7.30 15.63
CA GLY A 78 3.02 6.09 15.79
C GLY A 78 3.81 4.94 16.40
N SER A 79 3.11 3.94 16.93
CA SER A 79 3.73 2.69 17.37
C SER A 79 4.14 1.83 16.18
N PHE A 80 5.29 1.18 16.26
CA PHE A 80 5.84 0.29 15.24
C PHE A 80 6.05 -1.12 15.79
N SER A 81 5.75 -2.11 14.97
CA SER A 81 6.06 -3.50 15.23
C SER A 81 6.57 -4.20 13.99
N ARG A 82 7.56 -5.06 14.16
CA ARG A 82 8.07 -5.95 13.10
C ARG A 82 7.75 -7.39 13.45
N ILE A 83 7.19 -8.11 12.48
CA ILE A 83 6.92 -9.54 12.56
C ILE A 83 7.76 -10.19 11.46
N GLN A 84 8.76 -10.97 11.85
CA GLN A 84 9.51 -11.81 10.91
C GLN A 84 8.73 -13.09 10.68
N PHE A 85 8.29 -13.33 9.47
CA PHE A 85 7.56 -14.54 9.12
C PHE A 85 8.52 -15.70 8.93
N THR A 86 8.27 -16.80 9.64
CA THR A 86 9.08 -18.03 9.63
C THR A 86 8.16 -19.25 9.55
N PRO A 87 8.65 -20.42 9.12
CA PRO A 87 7.82 -21.63 8.99
C PRO A 87 7.20 -22.13 10.30
N ASP A 88 7.80 -21.79 11.44
CA ASP A 88 7.38 -22.19 12.79
C ASP A 88 6.43 -21.17 13.46
N LEU A 89 6.19 -20.02 12.84
CA LEU A 89 5.33 -18.99 13.40
C LEU A 89 3.88 -19.49 13.53
N LEU A 90 3.23 -19.12 14.62
CA LEU A 90 1.84 -19.44 14.89
C LEU A 90 0.94 -18.19 14.76
N PRO A 91 -0.36 -18.33 14.44
CA PRO A 91 -1.29 -17.20 14.44
C PRO A 91 -1.30 -16.39 15.75
N ALA A 92 -1.16 -17.10 16.89
CA ALA A 92 -1.09 -16.47 18.21
C ALA A 92 0.12 -15.54 18.41
N ASP A 93 1.22 -15.77 17.67
CA ASP A 93 2.42 -14.91 17.72
C ASP A 93 2.16 -13.57 17.02
N VAL A 94 1.23 -13.54 16.07
CA VAL A 94 0.83 -12.34 15.33
C VAL A 94 -0.28 -11.57 16.05
N ILE A 95 -1.36 -12.26 16.43
CA ILE A 95 -2.57 -11.62 16.98
C ILE A 95 -2.60 -11.58 18.51
N GLY A 96 -1.84 -12.46 19.16
CA GLY A 96 -1.85 -12.59 20.62
C GLY A 96 -2.61 -13.81 21.11
N THR A 97 -2.54 -14.04 22.43
CA THR A 97 -3.09 -15.22 23.07
C THR A 97 -3.57 -14.96 24.49
N MET A 98 -4.32 -15.90 25.05
CA MET A 98 -4.65 -15.93 26.47
C MET A 98 -3.54 -16.66 27.23
N ILE A 99 -3.07 -16.06 28.32
CA ILE A 99 -2.07 -16.65 29.23
C ILE A 99 -2.76 -16.96 30.55
N TYR A 100 -2.62 -18.21 30.98
CA TYR A 100 -3.08 -18.62 32.31
C TYR A 100 -2.05 -18.25 33.38
N ASN A 101 -2.47 -17.47 34.35
CA ASN A 101 -1.64 -17.12 35.51
C ASN A 101 -1.92 -18.12 36.65
N MET A 102 -0.98 -19.03 36.89
CA MET A 102 -1.08 -20.06 37.91
C MET A 102 -1.23 -19.51 39.34
N LYS A 103 -0.68 -18.32 39.62
CA LYS A 103 -0.75 -17.71 40.97
C LYS A 103 -2.12 -17.13 41.29
N SER A 104 -2.79 -16.53 40.29
CA SER A 104 -4.10 -15.91 40.48
C SER A 104 -5.28 -16.78 40.02
N GLY A 105 -5.02 -17.90 39.34
CA GLY A 105 -6.05 -18.77 38.77
C GLY A 105 -6.85 -18.12 37.65
N THR A 106 -6.31 -17.05 37.04
CA THR A 106 -7.04 -16.24 36.04
C THR A 106 -6.34 -16.26 34.69
N PHE A 107 -7.14 -16.07 33.60
CA PHE A 107 -6.59 -15.84 32.29
C PHE A 107 -6.38 -14.34 32.05
N SER A 108 -5.23 -13.99 31.50
CA SER A 108 -4.92 -12.65 31.02
C SER A 108 -4.68 -12.67 29.50
N ILE A 109 -5.04 -11.61 28.82
CA ILE A 109 -4.82 -11.48 27.37
C ILE A 109 -3.48 -10.79 27.14
N LYS A 110 -2.63 -11.43 26.36
CA LYS A 110 -1.41 -10.82 25.81
C LYS A 110 -1.67 -10.48 24.35
N GLN A 111 -1.78 -9.20 24.06
CA GLN A 111 -1.91 -8.70 22.67
C GLN A 111 -0.64 -8.98 21.88
N GLY A 112 -0.81 -9.35 20.63
CA GLY A 112 0.29 -9.59 19.69
C GLY A 112 0.81 -8.32 19.02
N PRO A 113 1.87 -8.44 18.21
CA PRO A 113 2.50 -7.32 17.53
C PRO A 113 1.59 -6.60 16.52
N VAL A 114 0.49 -7.21 16.10
CA VAL A 114 -0.48 -6.58 15.17
C VAL A 114 -1.18 -5.33 15.78
N PHE A 115 -1.12 -5.16 17.10
CA PHE A 115 -1.73 -4.02 17.80
C PHE A 115 -0.87 -2.74 17.76
N ALA A 116 -0.10 -2.55 16.71
CA ALA A 116 0.66 -1.32 16.45
C ALA A 116 0.02 -0.53 15.31
N ASN A 117 0.32 0.78 15.22
CA ASN A 117 -0.12 1.63 14.11
C ASN A 117 0.53 1.21 12.78
N PHE A 118 1.82 0.85 12.84
CA PHE A 118 2.62 0.48 11.69
C PHE A 118 3.19 -0.92 11.93
N VAL A 119 2.83 -1.85 11.08
CA VAL A 119 3.26 -3.25 11.18
C VAL A 119 4.05 -3.60 9.92
N LEU A 120 5.28 -4.06 10.11
CA LEU A 120 6.06 -4.71 9.07
C LEU A 120 5.89 -6.22 9.20
N ALA A 121 5.24 -6.83 8.22
CA ALA A 121 5.18 -8.27 8.03
C ALA A 121 6.31 -8.69 7.08
N ASP A 122 7.48 -9.00 7.64
CA ASP A 122 8.68 -9.25 6.84
C ASP A 122 8.70 -10.70 6.36
N GLU A 123 8.90 -10.89 5.04
CA GLU A 123 8.89 -12.19 4.35
C GLU A 123 7.60 -12.99 4.57
N ILE A 124 6.44 -12.36 4.33
CA ILE A 124 5.12 -12.93 4.60
C ILE A 124 4.90 -14.32 3.97
N ASN A 125 5.56 -14.60 2.84
CA ASN A 125 5.51 -15.89 2.14
C ASN A 125 6.33 -17.01 2.81
N ARG A 126 7.06 -16.76 3.90
CA ARG A 126 7.81 -17.80 4.64
C ARG A 126 6.98 -18.49 5.72
N ALA A 127 5.84 -17.94 6.11
CA ALA A 127 4.99 -18.57 7.11
C ALA A 127 3.83 -19.36 6.48
N PRO A 128 3.32 -20.39 7.19
CA PRO A 128 2.19 -21.19 6.72
C PRO A 128 0.94 -20.34 6.46
N ALA A 129 0.07 -20.81 5.56
CA ALA A 129 -1.15 -20.11 5.15
C ALA A 129 -2.08 -19.69 6.31
N LYS A 130 -2.09 -20.44 7.43
CA LYS A 130 -2.87 -20.09 8.62
C LYS A 130 -2.40 -18.79 9.26
N VAL A 131 -1.09 -18.54 9.30
CA VAL A 131 -0.50 -17.32 9.86
C VAL A 131 -0.75 -16.14 8.94
N GLN A 132 -0.52 -16.35 7.64
CA GLN A 132 -0.84 -15.34 6.62
C GLN A 132 -2.33 -14.92 6.71
N SER A 133 -3.24 -15.89 6.81
CA SER A 133 -4.68 -15.64 6.93
C SER A 133 -5.03 -14.82 8.16
N ALA A 134 -4.40 -15.09 9.32
CA ALA A 134 -4.65 -14.33 10.54
C ALA A 134 -4.27 -12.85 10.41
N LEU A 135 -3.13 -12.54 9.79
CA LEU A 135 -2.74 -11.16 9.50
C LEU A 135 -3.70 -10.50 8.50
N LEU A 136 -4.03 -11.19 7.40
CA LEU A 136 -4.90 -10.67 6.35
C LEU A 136 -6.34 -10.44 6.83
N GLU A 137 -6.82 -11.26 7.78
CA GLU A 137 -8.10 -11.03 8.45
C GLU A 137 -8.06 -9.78 9.32
N ALA A 138 -7.02 -9.65 10.16
CA ALA A 138 -6.80 -8.45 10.97
C ALA A 138 -6.72 -7.17 10.13
N MET A 139 -6.07 -7.24 8.95
CA MET A 139 -6.01 -6.12 8.00
C MET A 139 -7.40 -5.72 7.46
N GLN A 140 -8.23 -6.68 7.13
CA GLN A 140 -9.55 -6.45 6.54
C GLN A 140 -10.56 -5.99 7.57
N GLU A 141 -10.65 -6.69 8.70
CA GLU A 141 -11.66 -6.47 9.73
C GLU A 141 -11.28 -5.34 10.70
N LYS A 142 -10.01 -4.91 10.72
CA LYS A 142 -9.44 -3.92 11.66
C LYS A 142 -9.73 -4.26 13.12
N GLN A 143 -9.89 -5.52 13.40
CA GLN A 143 -10.12 -6.09 14.73
C GLN A 143 -9.58 -7.51 14.80
N VAL A 144 -9.34 -7.97 16.02
CA VAL A 144 -8.83 -9.31 16.31
C VAL A 144 -9.61 -9.91 17.48
N THR A 145 -9.99 -11.18 17.38
CA THR A 145 -10.62 -11.92 18.45
C THR A 145 -9.61 -12.81 19.16
N ILE A 146 -9.46 -12.64 20.46
CA ILE A 146 -8.57 -13.45 21.32
C ILE A 146 -9.40 -14.09 22.42
N GLY A 147 -9.57 -15.41 22.36
CA GLY A 147 -10.57 -16.11 23.19
C GLY A 147 -11.98 -15.61 22.88
N ASP A 148 -12.68 -15.15 23.91
CA ASP A 148 -14.06 -14.68 23.78
C ASP A 148 -14.19 -13.15 23.57
N LYS A 149 -13.06 -12.44 23.40
CA LYS A 149 -13.06 -10.98 23.33
C LYS A 149 -12.51 -10.48 21.98
N THR A 150 -13.24 -9.53 21.38
CA THR A 150 -12.84 -8.84 20.16
C THR A 150 -12.25 -7.47 20.51
N PHE A 151 -11.10 -7.18 19.94
CA PHE A 151 -10.33 -5.94 20.14
C PHE A 151 -10.18 -5.22 18.81
N LYS A 152 -10.49 -3.94 18.77
CA LYS A 152 -10.21 -3.07 17.62
C LYS A 152 -8.70 -2.79 17.55
N LEU A 153 -8.16 -2.77 16.35
CA LEU A 153 -6.79 -2.34 16.11
C LEU A 153 -6.64 -0.83 16.21
N THR A 154 -5.42 -0.37 16.40
CA THR A 154 -5.11 1.04 16.64
C THR A 154 -5.14 1.83 15.33
N ASP A 155 -5.95 2.89 15.24
CA ASP A 155 -5.96 3.79 14.09
C ASP A 155 -4.89 4.92 14.22
N PRO A 156 -4.25 5.33 13.14
CA PRO A 156 -4.23 4.70 11.82
C PRO A 156 -3.52 3.34 11.85
N PHE A 157 -3.97 2.40 11.03
CA PHE A 157 -3.42 1.05 10.93
C PHE A 157 -2.90 0.79 9.52
N LEU A 158 -1.58 0.60 9.39
CA LEU A 158 -0.92 0.30 8.13
C LEU A 158 -0.07 -0.96 8.28
N VAL A 159 -0.34 -1.96 7.46
CA VAL A 159 0.55 -3.11 7.28
C VAL A 159 1.33 -2.94 6.00
N MET A 160 2.64 -3.05 6.09
CA MET A 160 3.55 -3.25 4.98
C MET A 160 4.06 -4.68 5.05
N ALA A 161 3.65 -5.50 4.10
CA ALA A 161 4.18 -6.85 3.95
C ALA A 161 5.32 -6.85 2.94
N THR A 162 6.35 -7.67 3.17
CA THR A 162 7.42 -7.86 2.20
C THR A 162 7.41 -9.27 1.65
N GLN A 163 7.82 -9.41 0.40
CA GLN A 163 8.00 -10.67 -0.28
C GLN A 163 9.32 -10.65 -1.05
N ASN A 164 10.09 -11.73 -0.96
CA ASN A 164 11.30 -11.90 -1.75
C ASN A 164 10.98 -12.79 -2.96
N PRO A 165 11.08 -12.28 -4.19
CA PRO A 165 10.76 -13.07 -5.39
C PRO A 165 11.83 -14.11 -5.72
N VAL A 166 13.05 -13.98 -5.20
CA VAL A 166 14.18 -14.87 -5.53
C VAL A 166 14.18 -16.15 -4.68
N GLU A 167 13.70 -16.08 -3.45
CA GLU A 167 13.63 -17.23 -2.55
C GLU A 167 12.38 -18.05 -2.83
N GLN A 168 12.56 -19.22 -3.45
CA GLN A 168 11.46 -20.18 -3.74
C GLN A 168 11.43 -21.34 -2.74
N GLU A 169 12.57 -21.77 -2.19
CA GLU A 169 12.61 -22.87 -1.24
C GLU A 169 12.04 -22.47 0.14
N GLY A 170 11.16 -23.31 0.67
CA GLY A 170 10.53 -23.11 1.98
C GLY A 170 9.52 -21.94 2.01
N THR A 171 8.98 -21.56 0.85
CA THR A 171 7.97 -20.48 0.77
C THR A 171 6.57 -21.04 0.53
N TYR A 172 5.59 -20.31 1.06
CA TYR A 172 4.16 -20.56 0.86
C TYR A 172 3.58 -19.36 0.09
N PRO A 173 3.41 -19.46 -1.23
CA PRO A 173 2.90 -18.32 -2.02
C PRO A 173 1.53 -17.90 -1.51
N LEU A 174 1.31 -16.59 -1.48
CA LEU A 174 0.01 -16.01 -1.16
C LEU A 174 -0.97 -16.32 -2.31
N PRO A 175 -2.13 -16.94 -2.03
CA PRO A 175 -3.17 -17.08 -3.04
C PRO A 175 -3.63 -15.71 -3.56
N GLU A 176 -4.01 -15.64 -4.84
CA GLU A 176 -4.45 -14.42 -5.52
C GLU A 176 -5.54 -13.65 -4.76
N ALA A 177 -6.54 -14.37 -4.23
CA ALA A 177 -7.60 -13.79 -3.42
C ALA A 177 -7.10 -13.14 -2.11
N GLN A 178 -5.93 -13.53 -1.63
CA GLN A 178 -5.28 -12.95 -0.47
C GLN A 178 -4.43 -11.73 -0.85
N VAL A 179 -3.73 -11.80 -1.97
CA VAL A 179 -2.94 -10.67 -2.49
C VAL A 179 -3.86 -9.50 -2.91
N ASP A 180 -5.06 -9.77 -3.42
CA ASP A 180 -6.08 -8.74 -3.76
C ASP A 180 -6.52 -7.87 -2.55
N ARG A 181 -6.23 -8.29 -1.30
CA ARG A 181 -6.49 -7.50 -0.09
C ARG A 181 -5.51 -6.34 0.10
N PHE A 182 -4.33 -6.42 -0.48
CA PHE A 182 -3.40 -5.29 -0.49
C PHE A 182 -3.88 -4.21 -1.48
N MET A 183 -3.85 -2.96 -1.05
CA MET A 183 -4.20 -1.83 -1.90
C MET A 183 -3.23 -1.69 -3.08
N LEU A 184 -1.94 -1.78 -2.76
CA LEU A 184 -0.83 -1.65 -3.71
C LEU A 184 0.12 -2.84 -3.57
N LYS A 185 0.62 -3.33 -4.72
CA LYS A 185 1.81 -4.17 -4.81
C LYS A 185 2.91 -3.35 -5.51
N VAL A 186 3.97 -3.05 -4.78
CA VAL A 186 5.07 -2.19 -5.26
C VAL A 186 6.32 -3.01 -5.43
N VAL A 187 6.89 -2.96 -6.62
CA VAL A 187 8.20 -3.55 -6.91
C VAL A 187 9.27 -2.53 -6.55
N VAL A 188 10.23 -2.97 -5.76
CA VAL A 188 11.34 -2.13 -5.30
C VAL A 188 12.61 -2.55 -6.02
N ASP A 189 13.11 -1.66 -6.84
CA ASP A 189 14.33 -1.86 -7.61
C ASP A 189 15.59 -1.38 -6.86
N TYR A 190 16.75 -1.76 -7.40
CA TYR A 190 18.03 -1.26 -6.91
C TYR A 190 18.13 0.26 -7.05
N PRO A 191 18.85 0.92 -6.12
CA PRO A 191 19.13 2.33 -6.24
C PRO A 191 20.01 2.60 -7.48
N LYS A 192 19.92 3.82 -8.01
CA LYS A 192 20.80 4.28 -9.08
C LYS A 192 22.22 4.47 -8.55
N LEU A 193 23.22 4.43 -9.43
CA LEU A 193 24.63 4.57 -9.06
C LEU A 193 24.91 5.79 -8.17
N GLU A 194 24.31 6.94 -8.51
CA GLU A 194 24.48 8.18 -7.73
C GLU A 194 23.81 8.12 -6.35
N GLU A 195 22.72 7.37 -6.24
CA GLU A 195 22.01 7.14 -4.97
C GLU A 195 22.82 6.20 -4.09
N GLU A 196 23.37 5.13 -4.67
CA GLU A 196 24.22 4.17 -3.95
C GLU A 196 25.49 4.83 -3.41
N GLN A 197 26.12 5.72 -4.18
CA GLN A 197 27.25 6.51 -3.69
C GLN A 197 26.88 7.38 -2.48
N LYS A 198 25.67 7.99 -2.49
CA LYS A 198 25.17 8.75 -1.34
C LYS A 198 24.91 7.84 -0.14
N ILE A 199 24.36 6.63 -0.36
CA ILE A 199 24.12 5.62 0.69
C ILE A 199 25.45 5.24 1.36
N ILE A 200 26.52 5.00 0.58
CA ILE A 200 27.84 4.70 1.11
C ILE A 200 28.33 5.85 1.99
N ASN A 201 28.30 7.08 1.48
CA ASN A 201 28.78 8.26 2.21
C ASN A 201 27.99 8.49 3.51
N MET A 202 26.68 8.27 3.48
CA MET A 202 25.82 8.41 4.66
C MET A 202 26.17 7.36 5.73
N ASN A 203 26.38 6.11 5.34
CA ASN A 203 26.68 5.02 6.28
C ASN A 203 28.12 5.06 6.84
N LEU A 204 29.05 5.63 6.10
CA LEU A 204 30.43 5.84 6.56
C LEU A 204 30.59 7.12 7.39
N SER A 205 29.60 8.04 7.32
CA SER A 205 29.62 9.22 8.18
C SER A 205 29.17 8.86 9.59
N SER A 206 29.88 9.36 10.62
CA SER A 206 29.52 9.14 12.02
C SER A 206 28.30 9.94 12.49
N LYS A 207 27.62 10.67 11.61
CA LYS A 207 26.41 11.43 11.93
C LYS A 207 25.17 10.55 11.76
N GLU A 208 24.56 10.19 12.86
CA GLU A 208 23.23 9.57 12.85
C GLU A 208 22.16 10.66 12.86
N ASP A 209 21.56 10.93 11.71
CA ASP A 209 20.39 11.79 11.63
C ASP A 209 19.17 11.06 12.21
N LYS A 210 18.73 11.48 13.39
CA LYS A 210 17.53 10.94 14.04
C LYS A 210 16.28 11.54 13.38
N ILE A 211 15.36 10.68 12.98
CA ILE A 211 14.04 11.10 12.50
C ILE A 211 13.26 11.70 13.65
N LYS A 212 12.74 12.90 13.42
CA LYS A 212 11.89 13.61 14.38
C LYS A 212 10.42 13.43 14.03
N PRO A 213 9.53 13.27 15.02
CA PRO A 213 8.10 13.28 14.75
C PRO A 213 7.67 14.68 14.24
N VAL A 214 7.16 14.73 13.04
CA VAL A 214 6.69 15.96 12.38
C VAL A 214 5.17 16.00 12.23
N VAL A 215 4.52 14.83 12.37
CA VAL A 215 3.08 14.66 12.22
C VAL A 215 2.55 13.76 13.33
N THR A 216 1.34 14.03 13.79
CA THR A 216 0.64 13.20 14.78
C THR A 216 -0.31 12.20 14.08
N THR A 217 -0.61 11.09 14.74
CA THR A 217 -1.63 10.13 14.27
C THR A 217 -2.99 10.80 14.07
N LYS A 218 -3.35 11.79 14.89
CA LYS A 218 -4.58 12.57 14.75
C LYS A 218 -4.63 13.37 13.44
N GLN A 219 -3.51 14.00 13.05
CA GLN A 219 -3.42 14.71 11.77
C GLN A 219 -3.55 13.74 10.58
N ILE A 220 -2.97 12.55 10.67
CA ILE A 220 -3.17 11.50 9.64
C ILE A 220 -4.64 11.12 9.52
N LEU A 221 -5.35 10.92 10.64
CA LEU A 221 -6.78 10.60 10.61
C LEU A 221 -7.62 11.72 9.99
N THR A 222 -7.28 12.98 10.26
CA THR A 222 -7.91 14.12 9.60
C THR A 222 -7.65 14.12 8.09
N ALA A 223 -6.40 13.90 7.69
CA ALA A 223 -6.03 13.82 6.28
C ALA A 223 -6.73 12.66 5.54
N GLN A 224 -6.87 11.49 6.17
CA GLN A 224 -7.64 10.37 5.63
C GLN A 224 -9.10 10.72 5.33
N ASN A 225 -9.71 11.58 6.14
CA ASN A 225 -11.07 12.06 5.89
C ASN A 225 -11.11 13.06 4.73
N LEU A 226 -10.12 13.96 4.66
CA LEU A 226 -10.01 14.95 3.58
C LEU A 226 -9.72 14.30 2.22
N VAL A 227 -8.98 13.21 2.18
CA VAL A 227 -8.77 12.42 0.93
C VAL A 227 -10.11 11.97 0.34
N ASN A 228 -11.09 11.59 1.16
CA ASN A 228 -12.41 11.23 0.65
C ASN A 228 -13.14 12.39 -0.02
N GLU A 229 -12.83 13.64 0.41
CA GLU A 229 -13.41 14.87 -0.13
C GLU A 229 -12.72 15.38 -1.40
N VAL A 230 -11.56 14.80 -1.78
CA VAL A 230 -10.91 15.09 -3.07
C VAL A 230 -11.90 14.82 -4.19
N TYR A 231 -12.14 15.83 -5.02
CA TYR A 231 -13.10 15.76 -6.11
C TYR A 231 -12.62 14.81 -7.21
N MET A 232 -13.52 13.99 -7.70
CA MET A 232 -13.31 13.15 -8.88
C MET A 232 -14.47 13.40 -9.84
N ASP A 233 -14.14 13.83 -11.05
CA ASP A 233 -15.14 14.04 -12.10
C ASP A 233 -15.68 12.70 -12.62
N GLU A 234 -16.95 12.66 -13.06
CA GLU A 234 -17.57 11.47 -13.62
C GLU A 234 -16.80 10.91 -14.84
N LYS A 235 -16.11 11.77 -15.60
CA LYS A 235 -15.26 11.33 -16.70
C LYS A 235 -14.03 10.56 -16.23
N ILE A 236 -13.44 10.95 -15.09
CA ILE A 236 -12.32 10.22 -14.47
C ILE A 236 -12.82 8.90 -13.91
N GLU A 237 -14.00 8.87 -13.27
CA GLU A 237 -14.60 7.62 -12.80
C GLU A 237 -14.86 6.66 -13.97
N LYS A 238 -15.39 7.16 -15.08
CA LYS A 238 -15.59 6.39 -16.30
C LYS A 238 -14.26 5.88 -16.85
N TYR A 239 -13.23 6.72 -16.92
CA TYR A 239 -11.89 6.32 -17.35
C TYR A 239 -11.31 5.17 -16.49
N ILE A 240 -11.44 5.25 -15.17
CA ILE A 240 -11.05 4.18 -14.26
C ILE A 240 -11.83 2.88 -14.57
N LEU A 241 -13.14 2.99 -14.78
CA LEU A 241 -13.97 1.83 -15.11
C LEU A 241 -13.56 1.22 -16.47
N ASP A 242 -13.30 2.04 -17.48
CA ASP A 242 -12.86 1.58 -18.81
C ASP A 242 -11.51 0.83 -18.70
N LEU A 243 -10.55 1.36 -17.94
CA LEU A 243 -9.28 0.69 -17.67
C LEU A 243 -9.48 -0.69 -17.01
N ILE A 244 -10.34 -0.77 -16.00
CA ILE A 244 -10.63 -2.04 -15.29
C ILE A 244 -11.39 -3.01 -16.19
N PHE A 245 -12.41 -2.55 -16.92
CA PHE A 245 -13.20 -3.40 -17.83
C PHE A 245 -12.36 -3.92 -18.98
N CYS A 246 -11.39 -3.15 -19.45
CA CYS A 246 -10.42 -3.58 -20.44
C CYS A 246 -9.61 -4.80 -19.97
N THR A 247 -9.30 -4.94 -18.68
CA THR A 247 -8.63 -6.14 -18.15
C THR A 247 -9.51 -7.41 -18.20
N ARG A 248 -10.85 -7.25 -18.24
CA ARG A 248 -11.83 -8.36 -18.25
C ARG A 248 -12.32 -8.69 -19.66
N TYR A 249 -12.40 -7.69 -20.51
CA TYR A 249 -12.99 -7.75 -21.86
C TYR A 249 -12.14 -6.99 -22.86
N PRO A 250 -10.86 -7.34 -23.05
CA PRO A 250 -9.94 -6.58 -23.90
C PRO A 250 -10.42 -6.45 -25.35
N GLU A 251 -11.16 -7.44 -25.84
CA GLU A 251 -11.73 -7.44 -27.20
C GLU A 251 -12.71 -6.30 -27.44
N LYS A 252 -13.41 -5.80 -26.39
CA LYS A 252 -14.33 -4.65 -26.49
C LYS A 252 -13.61 -3.32 -26.61
N TYR A 253 -12.31 -3.29 -26.29
CA TYR A 253 -11.45 -2.11 -26.31
C TYR A 253 -10.38 -2.17 -27.41
N ASN A 254 -10.62 -2.97 -28.46
CA ASN A 254 -9.70 -3.17 -29.59
C ASN A 254 -8.34 -3.82 -29.21
N LEU A 255 -8.27 -4.47 -28.07
CA LEU A 255 -7.08 -5.20 -27.57
C LEU A 255 -7.26 -6.71 -27.66
N LYS A 256 -7.70 -7.21 -28.85
CA LYS A 256 -7.93 -8.64 -29.10
C LYS A 256 -6.67 -9.50 -28.84
N ASN A 257 -5.50 -8.93 -29.05
CA ASN A 257 -4.21 -9.58 -28.79
C ASN A 257 -3.98 -9.88 -27.31
N LEU A 258 -4.63 -9.17 -26.39
CA LEU A 258 -4.52 -9.44 -24.95
C LEU A 258 -5.48 -10.56 -24.47
N SER A 259 -6.55 -10.87 -25.22
CA SER A 259 -7.52 -11.89 -24.81
C SER A 259 -6.91 -13.27 -24.52
N PRO A 260 -5.97 -13.81 -25.33
CA PRO A 260 -5.33 -15.08 -25.03
C PRO A 260 -4.32 -15.03 -23.89
N LEU A 261 -3.85 -13.81 -23.52
CA LEU A 261 -2.80 -13.60 -22.53
C LEU A 261 -3.33 -13.39 -21.11
N ILE A 262 -4.61 -13.02 -20.95
CA ILE A 262 -5.22 -12.74 -19.65
C ILE A 262 -6.12 -13.90 -19.24
N SER A 263 -5.80 -14.55 -18.11
CA SER A 263 -6.62 -15.63 -17.53
C SER A 263 -7.80 -15.07 -16.72
N PHE A 264 -7.59 -13.97 -16.00
CA PHE A 264 -8.64 -13.22 -15.31
C PHE A 264 -8.25 -11.75 -15.15
N GLY A 265 -9.25 -10.85 -15.19
CA GLY A 265 -9.08 -9.42 -15.01
C GLY A 265 -9.35 -8.97 -13.57
N ALA A 266 -9.08 -7.70 -13.28
CA ALA A 266 -9.18 -7.12 -11.95
C ALA A 266 -10.62 -7.17 -11.38
N SER A 267 -10.73 -7.48 -10.08
CA SER A 267 -11.98 -7.48 -9.32
C SER A 267 -12.52 -6.04 -9.10
N PRO A 268 -13.75 -5.85 -8.57
CA PRO A 268 -14.23 -4.53 -8.16
C PRO A 268 -13.34 -3.82 -7.13
N ARG A 269 -12.55 -4.57 -6.35
CA ARG A 269 -11.51 -3.98 -5.48
C ARG A 269 -10.48 -3.20 -6.29
N GLY A 270 -10.16 -3.63 -7.50
CA GLY A 270 -9.29 -2.88 -8.43
C GLY A 270 -9.84 -1.48 -8.72
N SER A 271 -11.13 -1.37 -9.05
CA SER A 271 -11.78 -0.06 -9.32
C SER A 271 -11.75 0.84 -8.08
N ILE A 272 -12.14 0.29 -6.92
CA ILE A 272 -12.19 1.03 -5.64
C ILE A 272 -10.79 1.50 -5.25
N ASN A 273 -9.80 0.61 -5.29
CA ASN A 273 -8.43 0.94 -4.89
C ASN A 273 -7.76 1.91 -5.89
N LEU A 274 -8.06 1.81 -7.19
CA LEU A 274 -7.51 2.73 -8.18
C LEU A 274 -8.08 4.15 -7.99
N ALA A 275 -9.38 4.27 -7.76
CA ALA A 275 -10.01 5.56 -7.47
C ALA A 275 -9.46 6.17 -6.17
N LEU A 276 -9.32 5.37 -5.11
CA LEU A 276 -8.81 5.84 -3.83
C LEU A 276 -7.32 6.19 -3.90
N ALA A 277 -6.50 5.39 -4.60
CA ALA A 277 -5.09 5.68 -4.81
C ALA A 277 -4.87 6.97 -5.61
N ALA A 278 -5.67 7.21 -6.66
CA ALA A 278 -5.63 8.44 -7.44
C ALA A 278 -6.01 9.67 -6.58
N LYS A 279 -7.02 9.57 -5.71
CA LYS A 279 -7.36 10.64 -4.74
C LYS A 279 -6.22 10.89 -3.76
N CYS A 280 -5.60 9.84 -3.23
CA CYS A 280 -4.44 9.98 -2.34
C CYS A 280 -3.27 10.63 -3.07
N TYR A 281 -3.02 10.26 -4.32
CA TYR A 281 -1.94 10.83 -5.12
C TYR A 281 -2.18 12.31 -5.41
N ALA A 282 -3.42 12.70 -5.77
CA ALA A 282 -3.80 14.11 -5.91
C ALA A 282 -3.58 14.91 -4.61
N PHE A 283 -3.98 14.33 -3.46
CA PHE A 283 -3.78 14.94 -2.14
C PHE A 283 -2.28 15.13 -1.80
N ILE A 284 -1.44 14.13 -2.08
CA ILE A 284 0.02 14.21 -1.89
C ILE A 284 0.62 15.33 -2.76
N ASN A 285 0.06 15.55 -3.94
CA ASN A 285 0.44 16.62 -4.85
C ASN A 285 -0.30 17.95 -4.59
N HIS A 286 -0.87 18.12 -3.39
CA HIS A 286 -1.56 19.35 -2.94
C HIS A 286 -2.71 19.79 -3.82
N ARG A 287 -3.44 18.84 -4.42
CA ARG A 287 -4.60 19.10 -5.27
C ARG A 287 -5.88 18.55 -4.67
N GLY A 288 -6.93 19.35 -4.71
CA GLY A 288 -8.27 18.98 -4.27
C GLY A 288 -9.10 18.24 -5.32
N TYR A 289 -8.52 17.87 -6.45
CA TYR A 289 -9.18 17.14 -7.55
C TYR A 289 -8.23 16.17 -8.24
N VAL A 290 -8.80 15.10 -8.80
CA VAL A 290 -8.07 14.07 -9.54
C VAL A 290 -7.96 14.44 -11.01
N ILE A 291 -6.81 14.18 -11.61
CA ILE A 291 -6.56 14.28 -13.06
C ILE A 291 -6.19 12.89 -13.62
N PRO A 292 -6.30 12.67 -14.95
CA PRO A 292 -5.97 11.37 -15.55
C PRO A 292 -4.56 10.87 -15.25
N GLU A 293 -3.60 11.78 -15.11
CA GLU A 293 -2.21 11.47 -14.79
C GLU A 293 -2.07 10.81 -13.42
N ASP A 294 -2.91 11.18 -12.44
CA ASP A 294 -2.91 10.55 -11.12
C ASP A 294 -3.28 9.08 -11.20
N VAL A 295 -4.28 8.76 -12.04
CA VAL A 295 -4.69 7.38 -12.30
C VAL A 295 -3.58 6.60 -12.97
N ARG A 296 -2.92 7.19 -13.99
CA ARG A 296 -1.83 6.58 -14.75
C ARG A 296 -0.61 6.30 -13.88
N GLU A 297 -0.33 7.17 -12.92
CA GLU A 297 0.83 7.03 -12.04
C GLU A 297 0.71 5.84 -11.08
N VAL A 298 -0.50 5.55 -10.61
CA VAL A 298 -0.71 4.52 -9.58
C VAL A 298 -1.25 3.20 -10.12
N ILE A 299 -1.76 3.15 -11.36
CA ILE A 299 -2.48 2.00 -11.92
C ILE A 299 -1.68 0.72 -11.89
N THR A 300 -0.38 0.77 -12.21
CA THR A 300 0.47 -0.41 -12.26
C THR A 300 0.58 -1.05 -10.87
N ASP A 301 0.80 -0.26 -9.83
CA ASP A 301 0.92 -0.75 -8.46
C ASP A 301 -0.42 -1.25 -7.89
N VAL A 302 -1.55 -0.73 -8.41
CA VAL A 302 -2.89 -1.21 -8.05
C VAL A 302 -3.24 -2.50 -8.78
N LEU A 303 -2.87 -2.68 -10.05
CA LEU A 303 -3.39 -3.75 -10.90
C LEU A 303 -2.43 -4.92 -11.11
N ARG A 304 -1.11 -4.77 -10.93
CA ARG A 304 -0.15 -5.85 -11.24
C ARG A 304 -0.42 -7.18 -10.51
N HIS A 305 -1.07 -7.16 -9.37
CA HIS A 305 -1.44 -8.34 -8.58
C HIS A 305 -2.92 -8.71 -8.69
N ARG A 306 -3.64 -8.11 -9.65
CA ARG A 306 -5.08 -8.29 -9.87
C ARG A 306 -5.40 -8.80 -11.28
N ILE A 307 -4.38 -8.96 -12.10
CA ILE A 307 -4.50 -9.50 -13.45
C ILE A 307 -3.72 -10.81 -13.46
N GLY A 308 -4.40 -11.91 -13.76
CA GLY A 308 -3.76 -13.21 -13.97
C GLY A 308 -3.37 -13.40 -15.43
N LEU A 309 -2.19 -13.90 -15.64
CA LEU A 309 -1.69 -14.26 -16.97
C LEU A 309 -1.93 -15.73 -17.27
N THR A 310 -1.96 -16.07 -18.55
CA THR A 310 -2.00 -17.44 -19.04
C THR A 310 -0.59 -18.01 -19.21
N TYR A 311 -0.47 -19.32 -19.34
CA TYR A 311 0.81 -19.96 -19.69
C TYR A 311 1.35 -19.50 -21.06
N GLU A 312 0.48 -19.08 -21.98
CA GLU A 312 0.86 -18.50 -23.26
C GLU A 312 1.61 -17.17 -23.05
N ALA A 313 1.10 -16.30 -22.18
CA ALA A 313 1.77 -15.07 -21.82
C ALA A 313 3.14 -15.31 -21.17
N GLU A 314 3.24 -16.30 -20.28
CA GLU A 314 4.52 -16.69 -19.65
C GLU A 314 5.52 -17.21 -20.70
N ALA A 315 5.07 -18.03 -21.66
CA ALA A 315 5.91 -18.53 -22.74
C ALA A 315 6.42 -17.42 -23.67
N GLU A 316 5.64 -16.35 -23.85
CA GLU A 316 6.01 -15.16 -24.61
C GLU A 316 6.79 -14.12 -23.79
N ASN A 317 7.07 -14.39 -22.51
CA ASN A 317 7.68 -13.45 -21.55
C ASN A 317 6.91 -12.13 -21.41
N VAL A 318 5.58 -12.15 -21.56
CA VAL A 318 4.72 -10.99 -21.35
C VAL A 318 4.44 -10.84 -19.86
N THR A 319 4.69 -9.65 -19.33
CA THR A 319 4.44 -9.32 -17.92
C THR A 319 3.08 -8.65 -17.73
N THR A 320 2.58 -8.64 -16.48
CA THR A 320 1.37 -7.88 -16.14
C THR A 320 1.55 -6.38 -16.38
N GLU A 321 2.75 -5.87 -16.21
CA GLU A 321 3.13 -4.50 -16.51
C GLU A 321 3.00 -4.17 -18.01
N ASP A 322 3.39 -5.09 -18.88
CA ASP A 322 3.23 -4.94 -20.33
C ASP A 322 1.76 -4.89 -20.73
N VAL A 323 0.94 -5.75 -20.13
CA VAL A 323 -0.51 -5.75 -20.33
C VAL A 323 -1.12 -4.41 -19.88
N ILE A 324 -0.79 -3.97 -18.65
CA ILE A 324 -1.29 -2.69 -18.11
C ILE A 324 -0.87 -1.53 -19.00
N LYS A 325 0.38 -1.50 -19.46
CA LYS A 325 0.91 -0.46 -20.35
C LYS A 325 0.15 -0.40 -21.67
N GLN A 326 -0.18 -1.54 -22.28
CA GLN A 326 -0.99 -1.58 -23.51
C GLN A 326 -2.40 -1.05 -23.26
N ILE A 327 -3.05 -1.43 -22.14
CA ILE A 327 -4.37 -0.95 -21.74
C ILE A 327 -4.36 0.58 -21.57
N VAL A 328 -3.42 1.11 -20.79
CA VAL A 328 -3.30 2.55 -20.51
C VAL A 328 -3.06 3.39 -21.79
N ASN A 329 -2.33 2.81 -22.75
CA ASN A 329 -2.05 3.49 -24.02
C ASN A 329 -3.22 3.44 -25.02
N THR A 330 -4.16 2.51 -24.83
CA THR A 330 -5.28 2.29 -25.76
C THR A 330 -6.57 2.96 -25.28
N VAL A 331 -6.82 2.92 -23.95
CA VAL A 331 -8.04 3.54 -23.39
C VAL A 331 -7.93 5.06 -23.49
N GLU A 332 -8.99 5.66 -24.07
CA GLU A 332 -9.06 7.11 -24.30
C GLU A 332 -9.06 7.89 -22.99
N VAL A 333 -8.23 8.92 -22.95
CA VAL A 333 -8.10 9.82 -21.79
C VAL A 333 -9.19 10.89 -21.88
N PRO A 334 -9.94 11.17 -20.81
CA PRO A 334 -11.05 12.12 -20.82
C PRO A 334 -10.61 13.59 -20.96
#